data_c629b9e7e650068d90ebc0dc2660b06a
#
_entry.id   c629b9e7e650068d90ebc0dc2660b06a
#
_cell.length_a   1.000
_cell.length_b   1.000
_cell.length_c   1.000
_cell.angle_alpha   90.00
_cell.angle_beta   90.00
_cell.angle_gamma   90.00
#
_symmetry.space_group_name_H-M   'P 1'
#
loop_
_entity.id
_entity.type
_entity.pdbx_description
1 polymer ?
#
loop_
_entity_poly.entity_id
_entity_poly.type
_entity_poly.pdbx_seq_one_letter_code
_entity_poly.pdbx_strand_id
1 'polypeptide(L)'
;MDEEKVIAKKLIFTHKNGFRIVISAHFIPLTDNQGRIIMVAEMFEELSIMDRDTSLVQNLYSLAYHDSLTHLPNRVLLEAMLRMRFSEFHKLRQSFAVLFADIDYFHKFNEQYGHTTGDTMLKMVAGNMKQSSRKSDTIGRWGGEEFLGVFPIKNKKDTVVIARRLQKMINQTFIP
;
A
#
# COMPACT_ATOMS: atom_id res chain seq x y z
N MET A 1 34.59 -29.61 5.85
CA MET A 1 33.53 -28.62 6.11
C MET A 1 32.43 -28.99 5.13
N ASP A 2 31.44 -29.79 5.58
CA ASP A 2 30.34 -30.18 4.73
C ASP A 2 29.45 -28.93 4.54
N GLU A 3 29.21 -28.60 3.26
CA GLU A 3 28.28 -27.54 2.90
C GLU A 3 26.90 -27.88 3.47
N GLU A 4 26.41 -27.08 4.38
CA GLU A 4 25.03 -27.14 4.85
C GLU A 4 24.11 -27.08 3.63
N LYS A 5 23.44 -28.18 3.34
CA LYS A 5 22.66 -28.37 2.12
C LYS A 5 21.40 -27.55 2.21
N VAL A 6 21.44 -26.29 1.74
CA VAL A 6 20.28 -25.46 1.56
C VAL A 6 19.34 -26.11 0.53
N ILE A 7 18.12 -26.40 0.93
CA ILE A 7 17.11 -26.96 0.02
C ILE A 7 16.23 -25.80 -0.45
N ALA A 8 16.29 -25.48 -1.73
CA ALA A 8 15.40 -24.49 -2.35
C ALA A 8 14.25 -25.21 -3.06
N LYS A 9 13.03 -24.76 -2.82
CA LYS A 9 11.82 -25.24 -3.53
C LYS A 9 10.98 -24.07 -4.04
N LYS A 10 10.51 -24.20 -5.27
CA LYS A 10 9.45 -23.30 -5.78
C LYS A 10 8.11 -23.78 -5.27
N LEU A 11 7.38 -22.88 -4.62
CA LEU A 11 6.04 -23.12 -4.11
C LEU A 11 5.06 -22.17 -4.81
N ILE A 12 3.87 -22.66 -5.09
CA ILE A 12 2.80 -21.85 -5.67
C ILE A 12 1.70 -21.71 -4.62
N PHE A 13 1.48 -20.48 -4.18
CA PHE A 13 0.38 -20.15 -3.30
C PHE A 13 -0.76 -19.54 -4.10
N THR A 14 -1.98 -19.97 -3.78
CA THR A 14 -3.17 -19.32 -4.31
C THR A 14 -3.70 -18.36 -3.26
N HIS A 15 -3.66 -17.07 -3.57
CA HIS A 15 -4.28 -16.05 -2.72
C HIS A 15 -5.80 -16.25 -2.71
N LYS A 16 -6.47 -15.86 -1.61
CA LYS A 16 -7.93 -15.97 -1.48
C LYS A 16 -8.73 -15.31 -2.62
N ASN A 17 -8.13 -14.39 -3.34
CA ASN A 17 -8.72 -13.71 -4.51
C ASN A 17 -8.41 -14.43 -5.84
N GLY A 18 -7.84 -15.66 -5.79
CA GLY A 18 -7.65 -16.51 -6.96
C GLY A 18 -6.34 -16.33 -7.73
N PHE A 19 -5.52 -15.31 -7.44
CA PHE A 19 -4.22 -15.17 -8.12
C PHE A 19 -3.16 -16.05 -7.46
N ARG A 20 -2.20 -16.50 -8.27
CA ARG A 20 -1.10 -17.37 -7.85
C ARG A 20 0.15 -16.56 -7.60
N ILE A 21 0.80 -16.82 -6.46
CA ILE A 21 2.10 -16.25 -6.10
C ILE A 21 3.11 -17.39 -6.16
N VAL A 22 4.17 -17.20 -6.93
CA VAL A 22 5.29 -18.15 -6.97
C VAL A 22 6.37 -17.61 -6.03
N ILE A 23 6.76 -18.42 -5.07
CA ILE A 23 7.83 -18.10 -4.14
C ILE A 23 8.94 -19.14 -4.21
N SER A 24 10.17 -18.71 -3.98
CA SER A 24 11.29 -19.60 -3.64
C SER A 24 11.34 -19.73 -2.13
N ALA A 25 11.19 -20.95 -1.63
CA ALA A 25 11.37 -21.26 -0.22
C ALA A 25 12.75 -21.90 -0.05
N HIS A 26 13.56 -21.32 0.82
CA HIS A 26 14.88 -21.82 1.18
C HIS A 26 14.84 -22.36 2.59
N PHE A 27 15.18 -23.63 2.76
CA PHE A 27 15.23 -24.31 4.04
C PHE A 27 16.68 -24.50 4.44
N ILE A 28 17.09 -23.86 5.53
CA ILE A 28 18.45 -23.86 6.05
C ILE A 28 18.45 -24.65 7.36
N PRO A 29 18.99 -25.87 7.41
CA PRO A 29 19.08 -26.60 8.66
C PRO A 29 20.13 -25.96 9.57
N LEU A 30 19.79 -25.77 10.83
CA LEU A 30 20.71 -25.36 11.88
C LEU A 30 21.02 -26.58 12.74
N THR A 31 22.29 -26.88 12.88
CA THR A 31 22.77 -28.10 13.57
C THR A 31 23.43 -27.75 14.89
N ASP A 32 23.40 -28.70 15.83
CA ASP A 32 24.23 -28.66 17.06
C ASP A 32 25.68 -29.06 16.77
N ASN A 33 26.52 -28.99 17.79
CA ASN A 33 27.93 -29.38 17.72
C ASN A 33 28.16 -30.87 17.36
N GLN A 34 27.09 -31.66 17.32
CA GLN A 34 27.11 -33.08 16.97
C GLN A 34 26.52 -33.34 15.57
N GLY A 35 26.21 -32.28 14.81
CA GLY A 35 25.62 -32.35 13.46
C GLY A 35 24.15 -32.73 13.42
N ARG A 36 23.42 -32.70 14.55
CA ARG A 36 21.97 -32.99 14.57
C ARG A 36 21.21 -31.74 14.31
N ILE A 37 20.21 -31.79 13.41
CA ILE A 37 19.33 -30.65 13.11
C ILE A 37 18.51 -30.33 14.35
N ILE A 38 18.67 -29.13 14.89
CA ILE A 38 17.94 -28.60 16.04
C ILE A 38 16.88 -27.60 15.64
N MET A 39 17.02 -27.00 14.45
CA MET A 39 16.10 -26.01 13.90
C MET A 39 16.22 -25.97 12.38
N VAL A 40 15.18 -25.54 11.70
CA VAL A 40 15.21 -25.20 10.27
C VAL A 40 14.79 -23.74 10.14
N ALA A 41 15.68 -22.91 9.61
CA ALA A 41 15.34 -21.55 9.22
C ALA A 41 14.70 -21.57 7.83
N GLU A 42 13.56 -20.89 7.69
CA GLU A 42 12.84 -20.78 6.43
C GLU A 42 12.94 -19.34 5.92
N MET A 43 13.43 -19.18 4.71
CA MET A 43 13.46 -17.90 4.01
C MET A 43 12.59 -17.99 2.77
N PHE A 44 11.68 -17.05 2.62
CA PHE A 44 10.80 -16.95 1.46
C PHE A 44 11.19 -15.74 0.62
N GLU A 45 11.43 -15.99 -0.66
CA GLU A 45 11.67 -14.94 -1.65
C GLU A 45 10.57 -15.00 -2.70
N GLU A 46 9.90 -13.88 -2.93
CA GLU A 46 8.94 -13.78 -4.01
C GLU A 46 9.70 -13.77 -5.34
N LEU A 47 9.51 -14.82 -6.14
CA LEU A 47 10.03 -14.87 -7.49
C LEU A 47 9.12 -13.96 -8.33
N SER A 48 9.55 -12.72 -8.54
CA SER A 48 8.97 -11.91 -9.61
C SER A 48 9.22 -12.65 -10.92
N ILE A 49 8.16 -13.20 -11.50
CA ILE A 49 8.21 -13.81 -12.82
C ILE A 49 8.56 -12.68 -13.79
N MET A 50 9.83 -12.60 -14.16
CA MET A 50 10.31 -11.76 -15.25
C MET A 50 9.90 -12.44 -16.58
N ASP A 51 8.61 -12.55 -16.82
CA ASP A 51 8.09 -12.92 -18.11
C ASP A 51 7.12 -11.86 -18.61
N ARG A 52 6.94 -11.75 -19.90
CA ARG A 52 6.10 -10.75 -20.59
C ARG A 52 4.67 -10.63 -20.03
N ASP A 53 4.19 -11.67 -19.35
CA ASP A 53 2.88 -11.66 -18.68
C ASP A 53 2.86 -10.82 -17.38
N THR A 54 4.01 -10.58 -16.75
CA THR A 54 4.07 -9.81 -15.50
C THR A 54 3.70 -8.34 -15.72
N SER A 55 4.07 -7.78 -16.88
CA SER A 55 3.71 -6.41 -17.23
C SER A 55 2.20 -6.27 -17.45
N LEU A 56 1.57 -7.26 -18.05
CA LEU A 56 0.12 -7.30 -18.24
C LEU A 56 -0.61 -7.44 -16.90
N VAL A 57 -0.17 -8.36 -16.06
CA VAL A 57 -0.75 -8.56 -14.72
C VAL A 57 -0.57 -7.32 -13.83
N GLN A 58 0.61 -6.69 -13.84
CA GLN A 58 0.86 -5.43 -13.13
C GLN A 58 0.01 -4.29 -13.67
N ASN A 59 -0.15 -4.20 -14.99
CA ASN A 59 -1.02 -3.21 -15.61
C ASN A 59 -2.49 -3.45 -15.25
N LEU A 60 -2.97 -4.70 -15.30
CA LEU A 60 -4.32 -5.05 -14.88
C LEU A 60 -4.55 -4.78 -13.39
N TYR A 61 -3.56 -5.10 -12.54
CA TYR A 61 -3.61 -4.77 -11.13
C TYR A 61 -3.67 -3.26 -10.90
N SER A 62 -2.83 -2.50 -11.59
CA SER A 62 -2.83 -1.03 -11.51
C SER A 62 -4.18 -0.45 -11.95
N LEU A 63 -4.73 -0.92 -13.07
CA LEU A 63 -6.05 -0.50 -13.55
C LEU A 63 -7.19 -0.85 -12.58
N ALA A 64 -7.12 -2.00 -11.92
CA ALA A 64 -8.15 -2.46 -10.99
C ALA A 64 -8.12 -1.73 -9.63
N TYR A 65 -6.94 -1.32 -9.16
CA TYR A 65 -6.73 -0.89 -7.77
C TYR A 65 -6.16 0.51 -7.61
N HIS A 66 -5.77 1.20 -8.69
CA HIS A 66 -5.27 2.56 -8.64
C HIS A 66 -6.12 3.52 -9.46
N ASP A 67 -6.18 4.76 -9.03
CA ASP A 67 -6.80 5.85 -9.77
C ASP A 67 -5.94 6.24 -10.96
N SER A 68 -6.52 6.31 -12.16
CA SER A 68 -5.80 6.55 -13.41
C SER A 68 -5.15 7.94 -13.50
N LEU A 69 -5.70 8.94 -12.80
CA LEU A 69 -5.20 10.31 -12.81
C LEU A 69 -4.07 10.52 -11.81
N THR A 70 -4.26 10.07 -10.57
CA THR A 70 -3.36 10.35 -9.44
C THR A 70 -2.38 9.22 -9.15
N HIS A 71 -2.61 8.02 -9.69
CA HIS A 71 -1.89 6.77 -9.41
C HIS A 71 -1.87 6.37 -7.93
N LEU A 72 -2.72 6.97 -7.11
CA LEU A 72 -2.98 6.53 -5.76
C LEU A 72 -3.92 5.30 -5.75
N PRO A 73 -3.97 4.54 -4.65
CA PRO A 73 -5.05 3.60 -4.40
C PRO A 73 -6.42 4.19 -4.74
N ASN A 74 -7.21 3.44 -5.50
CA ASN A 74 -8.59 3.83 -5.79
C ASN A 74 -9.54 3.36 -4.68
N ARG A 75 -10.82 3.70 -4.80
CA ARG A 75 -11.86 3.36 -3.84
C ARG A 75 -11.92 1.85 -3.55
N VAL A 76 -11.76 1.00 -4.58
CA VAL A 76 -11.82 -0.46 -4.41
C VAL A 76 -10.72 -0.96 -3.47
N LEU A 77 -9.48 -0.49 -3.68
CA LEU A 77 -8.36 -0.84 -2.81
C LEU A 77 -8.52 -0.27 -1.41
N LEU A 78 -8.99 0.98 -1.29
CA LEU A 78 -9.23 1.62 0.00
C LEU A 78 -10.28 0.87 0.84
N GLU A 79 -11.38 0.43 0.23
CA GLU A 79 -12.40 -0.39 0.91
C GLU A 79 -11.84 -1.74 1.37
N ALA A 80 -10.95 -2.36 0.58
CA ALA A 80 -10.28 -3.60 0.97
C ALA A 80 -9.35 -3.37 2.17
N MET A 81 -8.57 -2.27 2.15
CA MET A 81 -7.69 -1.89 3.26
C MET A 81 -8.48 -1.59 4.55
N LEU A 82 -9.60 -0.88 4.45
CA LEU A 82 -10.48 -0.63 5.59
C LEU A 82 -10.98 -1.94 6.21
N ARG A 83 -11.48 -2.88 5.39
CA ARG A 83 -11.93 -4.20 5.87
C ARG A 83 -10.81 -4.95 6.57
N MET A 84 -9.60 -4.92 6.03
CA MET A 84 -8.42 -5.54 6.63
C MET A 84 -8.11 -4.91 8.01
N ARG A 85 -8.06 -3.58 8.11
CA ARG A 85 -7.81 -2.87 9.37
C ARG A 85 -8.89 -3.12 10.43
N PHE A 86 -10.16 -3.21 10.03
CA PHE A 86 -11.23 -3.61 10.95
C PHE A 86 -11.01 -5.03 11.48
N SER A 87 -10.62 -5.97 10.64
CA SER A 87 -10.30 -7.33 11.07
C SER A 87 -9.11 -7.37 12.05
N GLU A 88 -8.05 -6.61 11.78
CA GLU A 88 -6.89 -6.49 12.67
C GLU A 88 -7.26 -5.84 14.01
N PHE A 89 -8.09 -4.81 14.00
CA PHE A 89 -8.61 -4.19 15.22
C PHE A 89 -9.37 -5.20 16.08
N HIS A 90 -10.26 -6.00 15.48
CA HIS A 90 -11.03 -6.99 16.24
C HIS A 90 -10.17 -8.12 16.78
N LYS A 91 -9.22 -8.64 15.97
CA LYS A 91 -8.42 -9.81 16.34
C LYS A 91 -7.19 -9.47 17.18
N LEU A 92 -6.49 -8.37 16.83
CA LEU A 92 -5.18 -8.02 17.38
C LEU A 92 -5.22 -6.75 18.24
N ARG A 93 -6.39 -6.09 18.36
CA ARG A 93 -6.57 -4.81 19.06
C ARG A 93 -5.66 -3.69 18.52
N GLN A 94 -5.28 -3.78 17.24
CA GLN A 94 -4.49 -2.75 16.58
C GLN A 94 -5.38 -1.60 16.13
N SER A 95 -5.21 -0.45 16.76
CA SER A 95 -5.99 0.75 16.44
C SER A 95 -5.55 1.37 15.11
N PHE A 96 -6.51 1.96 14.40
CA PHE A 96 -6.24 2.74 13.20
C PHE A 96 -7.11 4.00 13.17
N ALA A 97 -6.68 5.00 12.41
CA ALA A 97 -7.45 6.20 12.11
C ALA A 97 -7.84 6.22 10.64
N VAL A 98 -8.99 6.79 10.37
CA VAL A 98 -9.45 7.11 9.01
C VAL A 98 -9.57 8.62 8.90
N LEU A 99 -8.97 9.20 7.86
CA LEU A 99 -9.10 10.60 7.51
C LEU A 99 -9.78 10.69 6.15
N PHE A 100 -10.84 11.47 6.10
CA PHE A 100 -11.50 11.84 4.86
C PHE A 100 -11.16 13.31 4.57
N ALA A 101 -10.69 13.60 3.36
CA ALA A 101 -10.29 14.93 2.94
C ALA A 101 -10.97 15.27 1.61
N ASP A 102 -11.36 16.52 1.48
CA ASP A 102 -11.97 17.07 0.27
C ASP A 102 -11.27 18.39 -0.08
N ILE A 103 -11.17 18.72 -1.38
CA ILE A 103 -10.57 19.97 -1.83
C ILE A 103 -11.65 21.04 -1.88
N ASP A 104 -11.53 22.00 -0.96
CA ASP A 104 -12.47 23.10 -0.86
C ASP A 104 -12.60 23.88 -2.18
N TYR A 105 -13.84 24.12 -2.59
CA TYR A 105 -14.18 24.89 -3.80
C TYR A 105 -13.62 24.36 -5.12
N PHE A 106 -13.29 23.07 -5.21
CA PHE A 106 -12.70 22.47 -6.41
C PHE A 106 -13.54 22.67 -7.67
N HIS A 107 -14.87 22.60 -7.55
CA HIS A 107 -15.77 22.89 -8.67
C HIS A 107 -15.61 24.32 -9.20
N LYS A 108 -15.58 25.33 -8.32
CA LYS A 108 -15.35 26.73 -8.71
C LYS A 108 -14.00 26.96 -9.34
N PHE A 109 -12.99 26.24 -8.82
CA PHE A 109 -11.65 26.26 -9.39
C PHE A 109 -11.67 25.74 -10.84
N ASN A 110 -12.35 24.64 -11.11
CA ASN A 110 -12.51 24.10 -12.46
C ASN A 110 -13.28 25.03 -13.40
N GLU A 111 -14.33 25.71 -12.90
CA GLU A 111 -15.07 26.70 -13.68
C GLU A 111 -14.17 27.87 -14.09
N GLN A 112 -13.26 28.29 -13.22
CA GLN A 112 -12.39 29.43 -13.46
C GLN A 112 -11.17 29.11 -14.31
N TYR A 113 -10.51 27.93 -14.08
CA TYR A 113 -9.22 27.59 -14.66
C TYR A 113 -9.24 26.38 -15.60
N GLY A 114 -10.40 25.75 -15.76
CA GLY A 114 -10.60 24.60 -16.61
C GLY A 114 -10.19 23.26 -15.96
N HIS A 115 -10.78 22.16 -16.47
CA HIS A 115 -10.58 20.82 -15.93
C HIS A 115 -9.13 20.32 -16.00
N THR A 116 -8.37 20.72 -17.03
CA THR A 116 -6.95 20.32 -17.14
C THR A 116 -6.11 20.88 -15.99
N THR A 117 -6.40 22.10 -15.56
CA THR A 117 -5.73 22.69 -14.39
C THR A 117 -6.19 22.02 -13.10
N GLY A 118 -7.47 21.67 -13.00
CA GLY A 118 -7.99 20.86 -11.88
C GLY A 118 -7.35 19.48 -11.78
N ASP A 119 -7.14 18.80 -12.90
CA ASP A 119 -6.42 17.53 -12.94
C ASP A 119 -4.97 17.67 -12.45
N THR A 120 -4.32 18.78 -12.80
CA THR A 120 -2.98 19.10 -12.29
C THR A 120 -2.98 19.31 -10.79
N MET A 121 -3.97 20.03 -10.25
CA MET A 121 -4.16 20.21 -8.81
C MET A 121 -4.33 18.86 -8.10
N LEU A 122 -5.21 18.01 -8.61
CA LEU A 122 -5.44 16.67 -8.04
C LEU A 122 -4.16 15.84 -7.99
N LYS A 123 -3.33 15.86 -9.06
CA LYS A 123 -2.03 15.17 -9.10
C LYS A 123 -1.06 15.73 -8.05
N MET A 124 -1.02 17.04 -7.89
CA MET A 124 -0.12 17.69 -6.92
C MET A 124 -0.54 17.36 -5.48
N VAL A 125 -1.83 17.47 -5.16
CA VAL A 125 -2.37 17.08 -3.85
C VAL A 125 -2.06 15.62 -3.56
N ALA A 126 -2.31 14.73 -4.50
CA ALA A 126 -2.03 13.31 -4.38
C ALA A 126 -0.53 13.04 -4.12
N GLY A 127 0.36 13.71 -4.85
CA GLY A 127 1.81 13.63 -4.67
C GLY A 127 2.24 14.06 -3.27
N ASN A 128 1.73 15.19 -2.79
CA ASN A 128 2.04 15.72 -1.46
C ASN A 128 1.51 14.80 -0.34
N MET A 129 0.31 14.27 -0.49
CA MET A 129 -0.25 13.29 0.45
C MET A 129 0.60 12.02 0.51
N LYS A 130 1.04 11.51 -0.64
CA LYS A 130 1.91 10.32 -0.74
C LYS A 130 3.26 10.55 -0.07
N GLN A 131 3.91 11.69 -0.35
CA GLN A 131 5.21 12.04 0.26
C GLN A 131 5.14 12.19 1.78
N SER A 132 4.01 12.67 2.29
CA SER A 132 3.79 12.83 3.72
C SER A 132 3.42 11.54 4.44
N SER A 133 3.20 10.44 3.72
CA SER A 133 2.75 9.17 4.27
C SER A 133 3.90 8.24 4.61
N ARG A 134 3.73 7.45 5.67
CA ARG A 134 4.66 6.37 6.02
C ARG A 134 4.36 5.14 5.16
N LYS A 135 5.29 4.20 5.10
CA LYS A 135 5.10 2.92 4.38
C LYS A 135 3.91 2.10 4.89
N SER A 136 3.54 2.28 6.16
CA SER A 136 2.39 1.62 6.80
C SER A 136 1.05 2.31 6.53
N ASP A 137 1.09 3.56 6.05
CA ASP A 137 -0.09 4.37 5.80
C ASP A 137 -0.62 4.05 4.39
N THR A 138 -1.94 4.07 4.24
CA THR A 138 -2.58 3.93 2.93
C THR A 138 -3.36 5.21 2.67
N ILE A 139 -3.06 5.90 1.57
CA ILE A 139 -3.83 7.05 1.10
C ILE A 139 -4.25 6.79 -0.32
N GLY A 140 -5.47 7.16 -0.67
CA GLY A 140 -6.02 6.99 -2.01
C GLY A 140 -7.07 8.03 -2.35
N ARG A 141 -7.45 8.06 -3.63
CA ARG A 141 -8.53 8.88 -4.14
C ARG A 141 -9.84 8.11 -4.00
N TRP A 142 -10.77 8.68 -3.24
CA TRP A 142 -12.08 8.06 -3.01
C TRP A 142 -13.03 8.30 -4.17
N GLY A 143 -12.99 9.51 -4.75
CA GLY A 143 -13.77 9.92 -5.93
C GLY A 143 -13.66 11.43 -6.13
N GLY A 144 -13.85 11.94 -7.34
CA GLY A 144 -13.85 13.39 -7.60
C GLY A 144 -12.62 14.09 -7.01
N GLU A 145 -12.84 15.02 -6.08
CA GLU A 145 -11.85 15.75 -5.29
C GLU A 145 -11.60 15.16 -3.89
N GLU A 146 -12.20 13.99 -3.61
CA GLU A 146 -12.17 13.37 -2.29
C GLU A 146 -10.99 12.38 -2.16
N PHE A 147 -10.32 12.43 -1.02
CA PHE A 147 -9.23 11.53 -0.65
C PHE A 147 -9.53 10.86 0.69
N LEU A 148 -9.12 9.61 0.82
CA LEU A 148 -9.24 8.85 2.06
C LEU A 148 -7.88 8.28 2.46
N GLY A 149 -7.55 8.45 3.74
CA GLY A 149 -6.36 7.88 4.34
C GLY A 149 -6.68 6.92 5.47
N VAL A 150 -5.97 5.80 5.52
CA VAL A 150 -6.07 4.77 6.56
C VAL A 150 -4.70 4.63 7.22
N PHE A 151 -4.64 4.91 8.52
CA PHE A 151 -3.39 5.08 9.26
C PHE A 151 -3.36 4.18 10.50
N PRO A 152 -2.42 3.24 10.61
CA PRO A 152 -2.17 2.55 11.88
C PRO A 152 -1.73 3.57 12.94
N ILE A 153 -2.36 3.54 14.11
CA ILE A 153 -2.06 4.44 15.22
C ILE A 153 -1.84 3.65 16.51
N LYS A 154 -1.04 4.22 17.42
CA LYS A 154 -0.86 3.68 18.77
C LYS A 154 -1.83 4.30 19.76
N ASN A 155 -2.18 5.56 19.57
CA ASN A 155 -3.07 6.32 20.45
C ASN A 155 -3.84 7.40 19.67
N LYS A 156 -4.90 7.95 20.28
CA LYS A 156 -5.75 8.98 19.66
C LYS A 156 -4.99 10.27 19.29
N LYS A 157 -3.91 10.62 19.99
CA LYS A 157 -3.13 11.83 19.68
C LYS A 157 -2.44 11.72 18.32
N ASP A 158 -2.08 10.51 17.90
CA ASP A 158 -1.46 10.27 16.60
C ASP A 158 -2.35 10.75 15.43
N THR A 159 -3.68 10.63 15.58
CA THR A 159 -4.65 11.08 14.56
C THR A 159 -4.54 12.58 14.30
N VAL A 160 -4.44 13.38 15.34
CA VAL A 160 -4.30 14.85 15.23
C VAL A 160 -2.97 15.22 14.57
N VAL A 161 -1.89 14.53 14.92
CA VAL A 161 -0.56 14.75 14.32
C VAL A 161 -0.58 14.43 12.84
N ILE A 162 -1.21 13.31 12.45
CA ILE A 162 -1.34 12.90 11.04
C ILE A 162 -2.17 13.94 10.28
N ALA A 163 -3.32 14.34 10.79
CA ALA A 163 -4.20 15.32 10.15
C ALA A 163 -3.49 16.65 9.92
N ARG A 164 -2.81 17.19 10.95
CA ARG A 164 -2.04 18.44 10.83
C ARG A 164 -0.90 18.34 9.82
N ARG A 165 -0.20 17.20 9.78
CA ARG A 165 0.88 16.95 8.82
C ARG A 165 0.35 17.00 7.39
N LEU A 166 -0.74 16.28 7.11
CA LEU A 166 -1.39 16.26 5.79
C LEU A 166 -1.90 17.64 5.40
N GLN A 167 -2.62 18.32 6.29
CA GLN A 167 -3.12 19.68 6.06
C GLN A 167 -1.99 20.65 5.71
N LYS A 168 -0.87 20.62 6.47
CA LYS A 168 0.28 21.47 6.19
C LYS A 168 0.87 21.22 4.81
N MET A 169 1.01 19.96 4.40
CA MET A 169 1.56 19.60 3.09
C MET A 169 0.64 19.99 1.95
N ILE A 170 -0.68 19.83 2.12
CA ILE A 170 -1.66 20.25 1.11
C ILE A 170 -1.68 21.77 0.97
N ASN A 171 -1.67 22.53 2.09
CA ASN A 171 -1.65 23.99 2.07
C ASN A 171 -0.37 24.59 1.46
N GLN A 172 0.69 23.80 1.33
CA GLN A 172 1.93 24.19 0.65
C GLN A 172 1.93 23.83 -0.84
N THR A 173 0.83 23.31 -1.36
CA THR A 173 0.68 23.00 -2.78
C THR A 173 0.51 24.29 -3.56
N PHE A 174 1.53 24.67 -4.32
CA PHE A 174 1.44 25.78 -5.26
C PHE A 174 1.09 25.24 -6.65
N ILE A 175 0.11 25.88 -7.28
CA ILE A 175 -0.16 25.69 -8.71
C ILE A 175 0.54 26.83 -9.43
N PRO A 176 1.52 26.52 -10.31
CA PRO A 176 2.27 27.54 -11.04
C PRO A 176 1.40 28.29 -12.04
#